data_2d845ed7f546529e43bf820b0de5e470
#
_entry.id   2d845ed7f546529e43bf820b0de5e470
#
_cell.length_a   1.000
_cell.length_b   1.000
_cell.length_c   1.000
_cell.angle_alpha   90.00
_cell.angle_beta   90.00
_cell.angle_gamma   90.00
#
_symmetry.space_group_name_H-M   'P 1'
#
loop_
_entity.id
_entity.type
_entity.pdbx_description
1 polymer ?
#
loop_
_entity_poly.entity_id
_entity_poly.type
_entity_poly.pdbx_seq_one_letter_code
_entity_poly.pdbx_strand_id
1 'polypeptide(L)'
;EIRLSLVGSEMCIRDSHYTCGDMLDLHNYPAPEMYLYDAQRANVLGEYGGIGWVVKNHIWEPDRNWGYIQFNSSKEVTDEYIKYTDMLYDLIIRGFSAAVYTQTTDVEVEVNGLMTYERKVIKVDEKRVREANARICKSLK
;
A
#
# COMPACT_ATOMS: atom_id res chain seq x y z
N GLU A 1 -28.51 6.38 2.40
CA GLU A 1 -28.35 4.94 2.12
C GLU A 1 -26.86 4.68 1.89
N ILE A 2 -26.17 4.19 2.91
CA ILE A 2 -24.81 3.69 2.75
C ILE A 2 -24.94 2.37 1.99
N ARG A 3 -24.57 2.35 0.75
CA ARG A 3 -24.57 1.12 -0.04
C ARG A 3 -23.51 0.16 0.51
N LEU A 4 -23.95 -0.95 1.07
CA LEU A 4 -23.12 -2.09 1.47
C LEU A 4 -22.30 -2.72 0.30
N SER A 5 -22.41 -2.17 -0.90
CA SER A 5 -21.65 -2.56 -2.08
C SER A 5 -20.22 -2.02 -2.13
N LEU A 6 -19.83 -1.17 -1.18
CA LEU A 6 -18.47 -0.59 -1.19
C LEU A 6 -17.37 -1.60 -0.80
N VAL A 7 -17.69 -2.60 0.02
CA VAL A 7 -16.70 -3.59 0.48
C VAL A 7 -16.37 -4.65 -0.58
N GLY A 8 -17.24 -4.87 -1.53
CA GLY A 8 -17.02 -5.80 -2.66
C GLY A 8 -16.56 -5.12 -3.95
N SER A 9 -16.60 -3.79 -4.01
CA SER A 9 -16.31 -3.03 -5.23
C SER A 9 -14.88 -2.54 -5.34
N GLU A 10 -14.10 -2.59 -4.28
CA GLU A 10 -12.70 -2.13 -4.28
C GLU A 10 -11.84 -2.92 -5.28
N MET A 11 -12.10 -4.21 -5.42
CA MET A 11 -11.47 -5.00 -6.49
C MET A 11 -11.99 -4.67 -7.89
N CYS A 12 -13.20 -4.14 -8.00
CA CYS A 12 -13.82 -3.76 -9.28
C CYS A 12 -13.54 -2.30 -9.67
N ILE A 13 -13.17 -1.43 -8.72
CA ILE A 13 -12.78 -0.03 -8.97
C ILE A 13 -11.49 0.04 -9.80
N ARG A 14 -10.69 -0.99 -9.74
CA ARG A 14 -9.44 -1.11 -10.50
C ARG A 14 -9.59 -0.90 -12.02
N ASP A 15 -10.75 -1.21 -12.57
CA ASP A 15 -11.01 -1.16 -14.03
C ASP A 15 -11.99 -0.05 -14.43
N SER A 16 -12.55 0.71 -13.47
CA SER A 16 -13.53 1.76 -13.76
C SER A 16 -12.89 3.14 -13.61
N HIS A 17 -12.52 3.75 -14.71
CA HIS A 17 -12.12 5.15 -14.70
C HIS A 17 -13.37 6.01 -14.57
N TYR A 18 -13.55 6.60 -13.39
CA TYR A 18 -14.60 7.60 -13.21
C TYR A 18 -14.29 8.83 -14.06
N THR A 19 -15.28 9.28 -14.80
CA THR A 19 -15.18 10.47 -15.66
C THR A 19 -15.52 11.76 -14.91
N CYS A 20 -15.82 11.68 -13.62
CA CYS A 20 -16.21 12.81 -12.77
C CYS A 20 -15.43 12.78 -11.45
N GLY A 21 -15.44 13.92 -10.73
CA GLY A 21 -14.73 14.10 -9.45
C GLY A 21 -13.35 14.75 -9.62
N ASP A 22 -12.77 15.13 -8.50
CA ASP A 22 -11.53 15.92 -8.41
C ASP A 22 -10.27 15.07 -8.33
N MET A 23 -10.41 13.77 -8.16
CA MET A 23 -9.29 12.82 -8.05
C MET A 23 -9.40 11.72 -9.11
N LEU A 24 -8.25 11.33 -9.64
CA LEU A 24 -8.06 10.07 -10.34
C LEU A 24 -7.40 9.11 -9.35
N ASP A 25 -8.15 8.12 -8.90
CA ASP A 25 -7.68 7.11 -7.96
C ASP A 25 -7.28 5.83 -8.70
N LEU A 26 -6.05 5.39 -8.49
CA LEU A 26 -5.49 4.19 -9.08
C LEU A 26 -5.03 3.22 -7.99
N HIS A 27 -5.21 1.93 -8.22
CA HIS A 27 -4.69 0.85 -7.39
C HIS A 27 -3.69 0.02 -8.21
N ASN A 28 -2.52 -0.22 -7.69
CA ASN A 28 -1.51 -1.05 -8.34
C ASN A 28 -0.71 -1.90 -7.35
N TYR A 29 -0.65 -3.18 -7.60
CA TYR A 29 0.02 -4.14 -6.74
C TYR A 29 1.05 -4.99 -7.52
N PRO A 30 2.15 -5.36 -6.86
CA PRO A 30 2.59 -4.91 -5.53
C PRO A 30 3.31 -3.55 -5.54
N ALA A 31 4.00 -3.22 -6.61
CA ALA A 31 4.80 -2.01 -6.70
C ALA A 31 3.94 -0.78 -7.02
N PRO A 32 4.31 0.42 -6.51
CA PRO A 32 3.67 1.65 -6.91
C PRO A 32 3.95 1.95 -8.38
N GLU A 33 2.91 2.03 -9.18
CA GLU A 33 2.99 2.35 -10.60
C GLU A 33 1.81 3.21 -11.02
N MET A 34 2.03 4.07 -12.00
CA MET A 34 1.01 4.93 -12.56
C MET A 34 0.87 4.65 -14.05
N TYR A 35 -0.18 3.97 -14.41
CA TYR A 35 -0.49 3.59 -15.81
C TYR A 35 -1.48 4.56 -16.49
N LEU A 36 -2.03 5.50 -15.74
CA LEU A 36 -2.94 6.53 -16.23
C LEU A 36 -2.65 7.85 -15.51
N TYR A 37 -2.79 8.96 -16.19
CA TYR A 37 -2.62 10.31 -15.68
C TYR A 37 -3.73 11.23 -16.18
N ASP A 38 -4.27 12.05 -15.28
CA ASP A 38 -5.22 13.11 -15.63
C ASP A 38 -4.62 14.47 -15.23
N ALA A 39 -4.48 15.35 -16.22
CA ALA A 39 -3.88 16.69 -16.01
C ALA A 39 -4.82 17.67 -15.28
N GLN A 40 -6.10 17.35 -15.16
CA GLN A 40 -7.12 18.21 -14.54
C GLN A 40 -7.54 17.76 -13.15
N ARG A 41 -7.10 16.58 -12.72
CA ARG A 41 -7.43 15.97 -11.42
C ARG A 41 -6.20 15.69 -10.57
N ALA A 42 -6.38 15.59 -9.27
CA ALA A 42 -5.32 15.06 -8.40
C ALA A 42 -5.12 13.56 -8.70
N ASN A 43 -3.93 13.18 -9.11
CA ASN A 43 -3.59 11.79 -9.37
C ASN A 43 -3.16 11.12 -8.06
N VAL A 44 -3.84 10.07 -7.66
CA VAL A 44 -3.68 9.38 -6.38
C VAL A 44 -3.48 7.88 -6.62
N LEU A 45 -2.53 7.29 -5.93
CA LEU A 45 -2.40 5.84 -5.80
C LEU A 45 -3.11 5.43 -4.50
N GLY A 46 -4.39 5.13 -4.59
CA GLY A 46 -5.22 4.82 -3.43
C GLY A 46 -4.84 3.53 -2.74
N GLU A 47 -4.20 2.60 -3.48
CA GLU A 47 -3.64 1.39 -2.91
C GLU A 47 -2.39 0.92 -3.66
N TYR A 48 -1.36 0.54 -2.88
CA TYR A 48 -0.17 -0.15 -3.38
C TYR A 48 0.49 -0.93 -2.23
N GLY A 49 1.42 -1.81 -2.54
CA GLY A 49 2.22 -2.53 -1.54
C GLY A 49 1.85 -4.00 -1.44
N GLY A 50 1.09 -4.36 -0.42
CA GLY A 50 0.75 -5.77 -0.22
C GLY A 50 1.94 -6.67 0.10
N ILE A 51 2.96 -6.13 0.79
CA ILE A 51 4.21 -6.84 1.14
C ILE A 51 3.94 -7.77 2.32
N GLY A 52 3.79 -9.05 2.04
CA GLY A 52 3.42 -10.09 3.01
C GLY A 52 4.62 -10.71 3.72
N TRP A 53 4.43 -10.99 5.01
CA TRP A 53 5.29 -11.84 5.82
C TRP A 53 4.49 -12.47 6.97
N VAL A 54 4.54 -13.80 7.06
CA VAL A 54 3.93 -14.55 8.17
C VAL A 54 4.86 -14.52 9.38
N VAL A 55 4.40 -13.89 10.45
CA VAL A 55 5.08 -13.92 11.74
C VAL A 55 4.55 -15.11 12.55
N LYS A 56 5.41 -16.08 12.82
CA LYS A 56 5.04 -17.31 13.54
C LYS A 56 4.41 -16.97 14.89
N ASN A 57 3.29 -17.62 15.21
CA ASN A 57 2.46 -17.44 16.41
C ASN A 57 1.72 -16.09 16.48
N HIS A 58 1.76 -15.29 15.42
CA HIS A 58 1.10 -13.99 15.30
C HIS A 58 0.31 -13.90 14.00
N ILE A 59 -0.36 -14.97 13.63
CA ILE A 59 -1.18 -15.11 12.44
C ILE A 59 -2.61 -15.49 12.82
N TRP A 60 -3.58 -14.92 12.10
CA TRP A 60 -5.00 -15.22 12.32
C TRP A 60 -5.37 -16.64 11.91
N GLU A 61 -4.97 -17.04 10.71
CA GLU A 61 -5.24 -18.36 10.13
C GLU A 61 -3.94 -18.96 9.54
N PRO A 62 -3.35 -19.96 10.20
CA PRO A 62 -2.07 -20.54 9.75
C PRO A 62 -2.14 -21.23 8.39
N ASP A 63 -3.26 -21.89 8.09
CA ASP A 63 -3.38 -22.76 6.91
C ASP A 63 -3.81 -22.02 5.64
N ARG A 64 -4.37 -20.83 5.79
CA ARG A 64 -4.85 -20.00 4.69
C ARG A 64 -4.43 -18.56 4.92
N ASN A 65 -3.37 -18.14 4.28
CA ASN A 65 -2.93 -16.75 4.32
C ASN A 65 -2.36 -16.34 2.96
N TRP A 66 -2.38 -15.06 2.69
CA TRP A 66 -1.88 -14.51 1.44
C TRP A 66 -1.36 -13.08 1.57
N GLY A 67 -0.61 -12.66 0.58
CA GLY A 67 -0.16 -11.29 0.32
C GLY A 67 0.21 -11.20 -1.15
N TYR A 68 0.24 -10.01 -1.71
CA TYR A 68 0.55 -9.82 -3.14
C TYR A 68 1.98 -10.23 -3.47
N ILE A 69 2.90 -10.03 -2.54
CA ILE A 69 4.27 -10.53 -2.58
C ILE A 69 4.65 -11.03 -1.19
N GLN A 70 5.37 -12.14 -1.08
CA GLN A 70 5.70 -12.79 0.18
C GLN A 70 7.21 -12.76 0.46
N PHE A 71 7.55 -12.45 1.70
CA PHE A 71 8.90 -12.45 2.24
C PHE A 71 9.01 -13.31 3.51
N ASN A 72 10.21 -13.47 4.04
CA ASN A 72 10.48 -14.37 5.16
C ASN A 72 11.08 -13.66 6.38
N SER A 73 11.32 -12.37 6.31
CA SER A 73 11.94 -11.62 7.40
C SER A 73 11.54 -10.15 7.41
N SER A 74 11.63 -9.55 8.61
CA SER A 74 11.45 -8.10 8.81
C SER A 74 12.39 -7.28 7.93
N LYS A 75 13.62 -7.77 7.73
CA LYS A 75 14.60 -7.08 6.89
C LYS A 75 14.12 -7.00 5.44
N GLU A 76 13.68 -8.11 4.87
CA GLU A 76 13.22 -8.18 3.47
C GLU A 76 11.98 -7.30 3.26
N VAL A 77 11.00 -7.39 4.16
CA VAL A 77 9.79 -6.53 4.13
C VAL A 77 10.18 -5.05 4.19
N THR A 78 11.11 -4.69 5.07
CA THR A 78 11.60 -3.31 5.21
C THR A 78 12.33 -2.84 3.95
N ASP A 79 13.20 -3.67 3.40
CA ASP A 79 13.96 -3.34 2.20
C ASP A 79 13.02 -3.10 1.00
N GLU A 80 12.02 -3.95 0.82
CA GLU A 80 11.03 -3.79 -0.26
C GLU A 80 10.14 -2.55 -0.04
N TYR A 81 9.70 -2.29 1.20
CA TYR A 81 8.97 -1.07 1.52
C TYR A 81 9.76 0.19 1.15
N ILE A 82 11.05 0.24 1.49
CA ILE A 82 11.92 1.38 1.17
C ILE A 82 12.08 1.52 -0.34
N LYS A 83 12.29 0.43 -1.05
CA LYS A 83 12.35 0.43 -2.52
C LYS A 83 11.06 1.02 -3.12
N TYR A 84 9.89 0.62 -2.63
CA TYR A 84 8.62 1.21 -3.08
C TYR A 84 8.53 2.70 -2.75
N THR A 85 9.02 3.10 -1.58
CA THR A 85 9.09 4.51 -1.19
C THR A 85 9.98 5.33 -2.14
N ASP A 86 11.11 4.76 -2.58
CA ASP A 86 11.98 5.40 -3.55
C ASP A 86 11.32 5.49 -4.95
N MET A 87 10.55 4.48 -5.35
CA MET A 87 9.75 4.53 -6.60
C MET A 87 8.66 5.62 -6.56
N LEU A 88 8.04 5.86 -5.41
CA LEU A 88 7.07 6.94 -5.24
C LEU A 88 7.68 8.32 -5.50
N TYR A 89 8.95 8.51 -5.22
CA TYR A 89 9.64 9.77 -5.49
C TYR A 89 9.58 10.13 -6.98
N ASP A 90 9.80 9.17 -7.87
CA ASP A 90 9.70 9.37 -9.31
C ASP A 90 8.27 9.69 -9.76
N LEU A 91 7.27 9.10 -9.11
CA LEU A 91 5.86 9.40 -9.38
C LEU A 91 5.48 10.81 -8.92
N ILE A 92 5.97 11.26 -7.77
CA ILE A 92 5.76 12.62 -7.27
C ILE A 92 6.27 13.67 -8.25
N ILE A 93 7.48 13.48 -8.80
CA ILE A 93 8.05 14.36 -9.81
C ILE A 93 7.17 14.43 -11.08
N ARG A 94 6.46 13.37 -11.39
CA ARG A 94 5.51 13.32 -12.52
C ARG A 94 4.13 13.92 -12.21
N GLY A 95 3.93 14.49 -11.02
CA GLY A 95 2.69 15.15 -10.64
C GLY A 95 1.73 14.30 -9.81
N PHE A 96 2.24 13.28 -9.16
CA PHE A 96 1.48 12.41 -8.26
C PHE A 96 1.20 13.13 -6.93
N SER A 97 -0.04 13.09 -6.45
CA SER A 97 -0.47 13.92 -5.31
C SER A 97 -0.51 13.15 -3.98
N ALA A 98 -0.80 11.86 -4.00
CA ALA A 98 -0.87 11.03 -2.80
C ALA A 98 -0.67 9.55 -3.13
N ALA A 99 -0.24 8.79 -2.11
CA ALA A 99 -0.16 7.34 -2.18
C ALA A 99 -0.53 6.71 -0.83
N VAL A 100 -1.28 5.62 -0.84
CA VAL A 100 -1.72 4.89 0.36
C VAL A 100 -1.16 3.48 0.33
N TYR A 101 -0.30 3.18 1.29
CA TYR A 101 0.25 1.83 1.45
C TYR A 101 -0.79 0.87 2.04
N THR A 102 -0.94 -0.28 1.43
CA THR A 102 -1.77 -1.39 1.90
C THR A 102 -0.88 -2.47 2.51
N GLN A 103 -0.91 -2.64 3.84
CA GLN A 103 -1.81 -1.96 4.79
C GLN A 103 -1.12 -1.77 6.17
N THR A 104 -1.82 -1.13 7.11
CA THR A 104 -1.25 -0.84 8.44
C THR A 104 -1.11 -2.10 9.30
N THR A 105 -2.13 -2.96 9.34
CA THR A 105 -2.12 -4.22 10.09
C THR A 105 -2.53 -5.37 9.19
N ASP A 106 -2.06 -6.58 9.50
CA ASP A 106 -2.66 -7.78 8.92
C ASP A 106 -4.16 -7.80 9.21
N VAL A 107 -4.96 -8.29 8.27
CA VAL A 107 -6.41 -8.40 8.39
C VAL A 107 -6.84 -9.83 8.05
N GLU A 108 -7.31 -10.56 9.06
CA GLU A 108 -7.70 -11.97 8.90
C GLU A 108 -6.60 -12.81 8.20
N VAL A 109 -6.87 -13.29 7.02
CA VAL A 109 -5.94 -14.15 6.24
C VAL A 109 -4.93 -13.36 5.41
N GLU A 110 -5.07 -12.04 5.33
CA GLU A 110 -4.18 -11.15 4.59
C GLU A 110 -3.01 -10.70 5.47
N VAL A 111 -1.79 -11.12 5.10
CA VAL A 111 -0.57 -10.96 5.92
C VAL A 111 0.40 -9.90 5.37
N ASN A 112 -0.09 -8.84 4.86
CA ASN A 112 0.68 -7.75 4.24
C ASN A 112 0.66 -6.43 5.04
N GLY A 113 0.25 -6.49 6.30
CA GLY A 113 0.33 -5.36 7.21
C GLY A 113 1.76 -5.01 7.63
N LEU A 114 1.98 -3.77 8.03
CA LEU A 114 3.22 -3.34 8.72
C LEU A 114 3.30 -3.86 10.16
N MET A 115 2.16 -4.33 10.69
CA MET A 115 2.02 -4.96 12.01
C MET A 115 1.16 -6.22 11.89
N THR A 116 1.31 -7.13 12.84
CA THR A 116 0.43 -8.30 12.97
C THR A 116 -1.00 -7.89 13.33
N TYR A 117 -1.98 -8.78 13.05
CA TYR A 117 -3.43 -8.48 13.21
C TYR A 117 -3.80 -8.02 14.62
N GLU A 118 -3.18 -8.57 15.65
CA GLU A 118 -3.37 -8.20 17.05
C GLU A 118 -2.47 -7.01 17.49
N ARG A 119 -1.71 -6.42 16.55
CA ARG A 119 -0.83 -5.26 16.73
C ARG A 119 0.30 -5.44 17.75
N LYS A 120 0.69 -6.68 18.05
CA LYS A 120 1.76 -6.98 19.03
C LYS A 120 3.15 -6.95 18.44
N VAL A 121 3.28 -7.23 17.14
CA VAL A 121 4.58 -7.25 16.46
C VAL A 121 4.57 -6.26 15.31
N ILE A 122 5.54 -5.36 15.32
CA ILE A 122 5.85 -4.49 14.19
C ILE A 122 6.75 -5.27 13.24
N LYS A 123 6.32 -5.43 12.00
CA LYS A 123 6.95 -6.29 11.01
C LYS A 123 8.10 -5.62 10.25
N VAL A 124 8.29 -4.33 10.44
CA VAL A 124 9.29 -3.51 9.74
C VAL A 124 10.26 -2.84 10.71
N ASP A 125 11.41 -2.41 10.23
CA ASP A 125 12.29 -1.48 10.95
C ASP A 125 11.66 -0.07 10.93
N GLU A 126 11.04 0.29 12.07
CA GLU A 126 10.32 1.56 12.22
C GLU A 126 11.18 2.78 11.92
N LYS A 127 12.45 2.77 12.32
CA LYS A 127 13.36 3.89 12.11
C LYS A 127 13.61 4.09 10.61
N ARG A 128 13.94 3.04 9.90
CA ARG A 128 14.20 3.07 8.46
C ARG A 128 12.96 3.49 7.66
N VAL A 129 11.80 2.94 8.01
CA VAL A 129 10.50 3.31 7.38
C VAL A 129 10.17 4.77 7.63
N ARG A 130 10.34 5.26 8.87
CA ARG A 130 10.13 6.66 9.23
C ARG A 130 11.04 7.60 8.43
N GLU A 131 12.33 7.25 8.30
CA GLU A 131 13.30 8.02 7.53
C GLU A 131 12.94 8.06 6.04
N ALA A 132 12.52 6.92 5.47
CA ALA A 132 12.08 6.83 4.08
C ALA A 132 10.86 7.73 3.81
N ASN A 133 9.82 7.62 4.64
CA ASN A 133 8.61 8.44 4.52
C ASN A 133 8.91 9.94 4.70
N ALA A 134 9.81 10.29 5.64
CA ALA A 134 10.21 11.68 5.86
C ALA A 134 10.94 12.28 4.64
N ARG A 135 11.70 11.48 3.88
CA ARG A 135 12.33 11.95 2.63
C ARG A 135 11.27 12.33 1.60
N ILE A 136 10.26 11.50 1.38
CA ILE A 136 9.18 11.80 0.44
C ILE A 136 8.42 13.05 0.84
N CYS A 137 8.00 13.17 2.11
CA CYS A 137 7.26 14.33 2.59
C CYS A 137 8.06 15.66 2.47
N LYS A 138 9.37 15.60 2.34
CA LYS A 138 10.25 16.77 2.16
C LYS A 138 10.59 17.05 0.71
N SER A 139 10.29 16.16 -0.21
CA SER A 139 10.72 16.27 -1.62
C SER A 139 10.05 17.40 -2.39
N LEU A 140 8.92 17.90 -1.89
CA LEU A 140 8.14 18.99 -2.50
C LEU A 140 8.37 20.36 -1.86
N LYS A 141 9.40 20.51 -1.04
CA LYS A 141 9.74 21.79 -0.38
C LYS A 141 10.89 22.50 -1.07
#